data_50d515dda7e4069921f6842201be7226
#
_entry.id   50d515dda7e4069921f6842201be7226
#
_cell.length_a   1.000
_cell.length_b   1.000
_cell.length_c   1.000
_cell.angle_alpha   90.00
_cell.angle_beta   90.00
_cell.angle_gamma   90.00
#
_symmetry.space_group_name_H-M   'P 1'
#
loop_
_entity.id
_entity.type
_entity.pdbx_description
1 polymer ?
#
loop_
_entity_poly.entity_id
_entity_poly.type
_entity_poly.pdbx_seq_one_letter_code
_entity_poly.pdbx_strand_id
1 'polypeptide(L)'
;MSDISRTALFGKLNSIGYKSIESATVFCKMRGNPYVELVHWLNQILQLENSDLHCIIKQFNLNPSRLVKDMTEALEKLPRGSSSISDLSAHIEESVERGWVYGTLLFGETQVRTGHLIVGILKTRSLKNALLSISQEFSKIKLETLTDRFDEVVSGSPEEALSATDGFQVGGGAEPGEASGAMTPAQMGKQDALKRFTVDLTENARQGKIDPIVGRDEEIRQIIDILMRRRQNNPILTGEAGVGKTAVVEGFALKIAAGDVPPPLRDVSLRSLDVGLLQAGASMKGEFENRLKQVIEEVQSSEKPIILFIDEAHTLVGAGGAEGTGDAANLLKPALARGTLRTVAATTWAEYKKHIEKDPALTRRFQVVQVEEPSEERAILMMRGMATTLEKHHKVKVLDEALEAAVKLSHRYIPARQLPDKCVSLLDTASARVAISQHAVPAEVDDCRKRIDALNTVLEIIADENLVGVETDDRQQVAEGELKIEQDRLVELEARWNEERELVEQILEIRSKLRGHSGKVEGTNSPLEKAADQEAKHVTIQTAEPSSEEGSAQPVDGEQRQSLLEELKQLQSQLHAL
;
A
#
# COMPACT_ATOMS: atom_id res chain seq x y z
N MET A 1 -37.08 -18.62 -12.41
CA MET A 1 -35.69 -19.10 -12.17
C MET A 1 -34.96 -17.91 -11.61
N SER A 2 -34.32 -18.03 -10.49
CA SER A 2 -33.51 -16.94 -9.95
C SER A 2 -32.28 -16.75 -10.84
N ASP A 3 -32.15 -15.57 -11.44
CA ASP A 3 -30.98 -15.22 -12.24
C ASP A 3 -29.71 -15.31 -11.36
N ILE A 4 -28.63 -15.81 -11.96
CA ILE A 4 -27.32 -15.87 -11.30
C ILE A 4 -26.87 -14.44 -11.03
N SER A 5 -26.51 -14.10 -9.78
CA SER A 5 -26.05 -12.74 -9.50
C SER A 5 -24.75 -12.45 -10.25
N ARG A 6 -24.63 -11.25 -10.82
CA ARG A 6 -23.42 -10.80 -11.54
C ARG A 6 -22.17 -10.93 -10.67
N THR A 7 -22.26 -10.60 -9.39
CA THR A 7 -21.15 -10.71 -8.44
C THR A 7 -20.66 -12.16 -8.32
N ALA A 8 -21.57 -13.13 -8.24
CA ALA A 8 -21.21 -14.54 -8.19
C ALA A 8 -20.60 -15.04 -9.51
N LEU A 9 -21.10 -14.52 -10.64
CA LEU A 9 -20.63 -14.90 -11.97
C LEU A 9 -19.23 -14.35 -12.25
N PHE A 10 -19.01 -13.04 -12.05
CA PHE A 10 -17.71 -12.41 -12.29
C PHE A 10 -16.68 -12.78 -11.22
N GLY A 11 -17.11 -13.14 -10.01
CA GLY A 11 -16.24 -13.68 -8.96
C GLY A 11 -15.54 -14.98 -9.35
N LYS A 12 -16.06 -15.72 -10.36
CA LYS A 12 -15.42 -16.93 -10.90
C LYS A 12 -14.21 -16.63 -11.79
N LEU A 13 -14.04 -15.41 -12.26
CA LEU A 13 -12.87 -15.02 -13.03
C LEU A 13 -11.61 -15.06 -12.14
N ASN A 14 -10.50 -15.47 -12.71
CA ASN A 14 -9.20 -15.27 -12.07
C ASN A 14 -8.85 -13.76 -12.00
N SER A 15 -7.79 -13.41 -11.29
CA SER A 15 -7.40 -12.00 -11.09
C SER A 15 -7.06 -11.26 -12.39
N ILE A 16 -6.57 -11.95 -13.42
CA ILE A 16 -6.26 -11.39 -14.74
C ILE A 16 -7.57 -11.09 -15.49
N GLY A 17 -8.48 -12.06 -15.56
CA GLY A 17 -9.79 -11.89 -16.19
C GLY A 17 -10.60 -10.77 -15.53
N TYR A 18 -10.59 -10.71 -14.20
CA TYR A 18 -11.31 -9.68 -13.44
C TYR A 18 -10.75 -8.28 -13.68
N LYS A 19 -9.43 -8.09 -13.53
CA LYS A 19 -8.78 -6.80 -13.80
C LYS A 19 -8.96 -6.32 -15.24
N SER A 20 -8.97 -7.26 -16.20
CA SER A 20 -9.17 -6.90 -17.60
C SER A 20 -10.58 -6.39 -17.89
N ILE A 21 -11.62 -6.88 -17.21
CA ILE A 21 -12.98 -6.35 -17.36
C ILE A 21 -13.14 -4.98 -16.67
N GLU A 22 -12.50 -4.76 -15.52
CA GLU A 22 -12.45 -3.43 -14.90
C GLU A 22 -11.78 -2.41 -15.83
N SER A 23 -10.64 -2.77 -16.41
CA SER A 23 -9.93 -1.92 -17.39
C SER A 23 -10.77 -1.68 -18.65
N ALA A 24 -11.51 -2.69 -19.12
CA ALA A 24 -12.42 -2.56 -20.26
C ALA A 24 -13.58 -1.57 -19.97
N THR A 25 -14.05 -1.54 -18.72
CA THR A 25 -15.07 -0.60 -18.28
C THR A 25 -14.55 0.83 -18.31
N VAL A 26 -13.35 1.06 -17.76
CA VAL A 26 -12.69 2.38 -17.81
C VAL A 26 -12.44 2.80 -19.26
N PHE A 27 -11.92 1.90 -20.09
CA PHE A 27 -11.65 2.15 -21.51
C PHE A 27 -12.92 2.50 -22.30
N CYS A 28 -14.01 1.78 -22.08
CA CYS A 28 -15.32 2.07 -22.64
C CYS A 28 -15.81 3.50 -22.29
N LYS A 29 -15.65 3.89 -21.00
CA LYS A 29 -15.98 5.24 -20.52
C LYS A 29 -15.16 6.31 -21.21
N MET A 30 -13.85 6.12 -21.33
CA MET A 30 -12.95 7.06 -22.01
C MET A 30 -13.31 7.25 -23.49
N ARG A 31 -13.82 6.20 -24.15
CA ARG A 31 -14.26 6.27 -25.55
C ARG A 31 -15.66 6.87 -25.72
N GLY A 32 -16.42 7.03 -24.65
CA GLY A 32 -17.80 7.52 -24.68
C GLY A 32 -18.79 6.50 -25.28
N ASN A 33 -18.52 5.19 -25.12
CA ASN A 33 -19.43 4.15 -25.58
C ASN A 33 -20.48 3.85 -24.47
N PRO A 34 -21.77 3.60 -24.82
CA PRO A 34 -22.84 3.37 -23.84
C PRO A 34 -22.78 2.00 -23.15
N TYR A 35 -22.22 0.98 -23.80
CA TYR A 35 -22.13 -0.39 -23.30
C TYR A 35 -20.70 -0.91 -23.39
N VAL A 36 -20.31 -1.70 -22.39
CA VAL A 36 -19.05 -2.45 -22.46
C VAL A 36 -19.27 -3.68 -23.32
N GLU A 37 -18.69 -3.72 -24.50
CA GLU A 37 -18.80 -4.81 -25.47
C GLU A 37 -17.62 -5.79 -25.37
N LEU A 38 -17.79 -7.00 -25.93
CA LEU A 38 -16.76 -8.04 -25.95
C LEU A 38 -15.42 -7.55 -26.54
N VAL A 39 -15.46 -6.67 -27.54
CA VAL A 39 -14.27 -6.09 -28.15
C VAL A 39 -13.47 -5.21 -27.18
N HIS A 40 -14.12 -4.49 -26.26
CA HIS A 40 -13.43 -3.74 -25.22
C HIS A 40 -12.64 -4.67 -24.31
N TRP A 41 -13.27 -5.77 -23.88
CA TRP A 41 -12.64 -6.74 -22.98
C TRP A 41 -11.48 -7.47 -23.63
N LEU A 42 -11.66 -8.03 -24.83
CA LEU A 42 -10.61 -8.71 -25.57
C LEU A 42 -9.42 -7.77 -25.87
N ASN A 43 -9.70 -6.50 -26.19
CA ASN A 43 -8.64 -5.50 -26.39
C ASN A 43 -7.81 -5.29 -25.11
N GLN A 44 -8.45 -5.23 -23.94
CA GLN A 44 -7.73 -5.09 -22.68
C GLN A 44 -6.94 -6.35 -22.30
N ILE A 45 -7.45 -7.55 -22.58
CA ILE A 45 -6.70 -8.80 -22.38
C ILE A 45 -5.45 -8.82 -23.27
N LEU A 46 -5.54 -8.36 -24.51
CA LEU A 46 -4.39 -8.29 -25.42
C LEU A 46 -3.35 -7.23 -25.06
N GLN A 47 -3.71 -6.24 -24.27
CA GLN A 47 -2.76 -5.24 -23.75
C GLN A 47 -1.96 -5.74 -22.54
N LEU A 48 -2.31 -6.88 -21.96
CA LEU A 48 -1.54 -7.52 -20.90
C LEU A 48 -0.25 -8.10 -21.47
N GLU A 49 0.78 -8.22 -20.63
CA GLU A 49 2.08 -8.76 -21.07
C GLU A 49 2.00 -10.25 -21.41
N ASN A 50 1.19 -11.03 -20.67
CA ASN A 50 1.00 -12.45 -20.90
C ASN A 50 -0.37 -12.95 -20.36
N SER A 51 -1.03 -13.84 -21.09
CA SER A 51 -2.29 -14.50 -20.70
C SER A 51 -2.47 -15.78 -21.52
N ASP A 52 -3.47 -16.63 -21.17
CA ASP A 52 -3.83 -17.80 -21.97
C ASP A 52 -4.18 -17.42 -23.40
N LEU A 53 -4.84 -16.26 -23.61
CA LEU A 53 -5.15 -15.77 -24.95
C LEU A 53 -3.88 -15.53 -25.78
N HIS A 54 -2.79 -15.06 -25.19
CA HIS A 54 -1.52 -14.89 -25.89
C HIS A 54 -0.90 -16.25 -26.29
N CYS A 55 -1.01 -17.25 -25.42
CA CYS A 55 -0.57 -18.61 -25.73
C CYS A 55 -1.40 -19.20 -26.90
N ILE A 56 -2.71 -19.00 -26.90
CA ILE A 56 -3.61 -19.43 -27.96
C ILE A 56 -3.25 -18.73 -29.29
N ILE A 57 -3.02 -17.42 -29.28
CA ILE A 57 -2.61 -16.64 -30.46
C ILE A 57 -1.32 -17.21 -31.06
N LYS A 58 -0.34 -17.50 -30.21
CA LYS A 58 0.95 -18.07 -30.62
C LYS A 58 0.80 -19.48 -31.19
N GLN A 59 0.06 -20.36 -30.51
CA GLN A 59 -0.12 -21.75 -30.89
C GLN A 59 -0.86 -21.94 -32.23
N PHE A 60 -1.88 -21.12 -32.46
CA PHE A 60 -2.68 -21.18 -33.69
C PHE A 60 -2.19 -20.22 -34.78
N ASN A 61 -1.02 -19.60 -34.62
CA ASN A 61 -0.41 -18.67 -35.59
C ASN A 61 -1.39 -17.55 -36.05
N LEU A 62 -2.12 -16.94 -35.12
CA LEU A 62 -2.91 -15.75 -35.40
C LEU A 62 -1.97 -14.57 -35.63
N ASN A 63 -2.30 -13.69 -36.57
CA ASN A 63 -1.49 -12.51 -36.81
C ASN A 63 -1.83 -11.38 -35.83
N PRO A 64 -0.93 -11.05 -34.84
CA PRO A 64 -1.23 -10.05 -33.83
C PRO A 64 -1.52 -8.65 -34.39
N SER A 65 -0.76 -8.25 -35.41
CA SER A 65 -0.93 -6.93 -36.04
C SER A 65 -2.29 -6.80 -36.72
N ARG A 66 -2.78 -7.88 -37.31
CA ARG A 66 -4.11 -7.91 -37.94
C ARG A 66 -5.21 -7.93 -36.89
N LEU A 67 -5.04 -8.68 -35.78
CA LEU A 67 -5.99 -8.68 -34.67
C LEU A 67 -6.15 -7.28 -34.08
N VAL A 68 -5.05 -6.58 -33.81
CA VAL A 68 -5.09 -5.21 -33.27
C VAL A 68 -5.80 -4.26 -34.24
N LYS A 69 -5.51 -4.36 -35.54
CA LYS A 69 -6.15 -3.56 -36.57
C LYS A 69 -7.66 -3.82 -36.61
N ASP A 70 -8.07 -5.09 -36.71
CA ASP A 70 -9.48 -5.50 -36.81
C ASP A 70 -10.26 -5.07 -35.55
N MET A 71 -9.64 -5.19 -34.36
CA MET A 71 -10.24 -4.72 -33.10
C MET A 71 -10.41 -3.21 -33.06
N THR A 72 -9.42 -2.47 -33.56
CA THR A 72 -9.52 -1.01 -33.64
C THR A 72 -10.66 -0.59 -34.56
N GLU A 73 -10.79 -1.23 -35.75
CA GLU A 73 -11.89 -1.00 -36.67
C GLU A 73 -13.26 -1.40 -36.07
N ALA A 74 -13.32 -2.49 -35.31
CA ALA A 74 -14.54 -2.90 -34.61
C ALA A 74 -14.94 -1.90 -33.52
N LEU A 75 -13.95 -1.39 -32.75
CA LEU A 75 -14.19 -0.34 -31.76
C LEU A 75 -14.64 0.98 -32.37
N GLU A 76 -14.19 1.33 -33.58
CA GLU A 76 -14.61 2.55 -34.28
C GLU A 76 -16.06 2.51 -34.74
N LYS A 77 -16.57 1.33 -35.01
CA LYS A 77 -17.99 1.12 -35.42
C LYS A 77 -18.99 1.25 -34.27
N LEU A 78 -18.51 1.24 -33.00
CA LEU A 78 -19.39 1.34 -31.85
C LEU A 78 -19.95 2.76 -31.68
N PRO A 79 -21.20 2.91 -31.19
CA PRO A 79 -21.80 4.21 -30.91
C PRO A 79 -20.97 4.99 -29.90
N ARG A 80 -20.76 6.29 -30.13
CA ARG A 80 -20.03 7.21 -29.25
C ARG A 80 -20.93 8.35 -28.79
N GLY A 81 -20.52 9.05 -27.75
CA GLY A 81 -21.20 10.26 -27.24
C GLY A 81 -22.00 10.06 -25.97
N SER A 82 -21.86 8.92 -25.30
CA SER A 82 -22.45 8.72 -23.99
C SER A 82 -21.53 9.28 -22.88
N SER A 83 -22.11 10.04 -21.95
CA SER A 83 -21.41 10.57 -20.77
C SER A 83 -21.27 9.55 -19.63
N SER A 84 -22.04 8.44 -19.69
CA SER A 84 -22.02 7.37 -18.70
C SER A 84 -22.15 6.01 -19.36
N ILE A 85 -21.61 4.97 -18.75
CA ILE A 85 -21.82 3.59 -19.17
C ILE A 85 -23.18 3.16 -18.66
N SER A 86 -24.01 2.61 -19.55
CA SER A 86 -25.35 2.11 -19.19
C SER A 86 -25.26 0.73 -18.55
N ASP A 87 -24.50 -0.20 -19.15
CA ASP A 87 -24.34 -1.57 -18.63
C ASP A 87 -23.21 -2.35 -19.36
N LEU A 88 -22.97 -3.59 -18.92
CA LEU A 88 -22.21 -4.60 -19.66
C LEU A 88 -23.12 -5.22 -20.75
N SER A 89 -22.55 -5.56 -21.91
CA SER A 89 -23.31 -6.26 -22.93
C SER A 89 -23.62 -7.71 -22.52
N ALA A 90 -24.76 -8.24 -22.96
CA ALA A 90 -25.14 -9.63 -22.71
C ALA A 90 -24.06 -10.64 -23.16
N HIS A 91 -23.27 -10.30 -24.18
CA HIS A 91 -22.19 -11.15 -24.67
C HIS A 91 -21.09 -11.33 -23.65
N ILE A 92 -20.78 -10.32 -22.80
CA ILE A 92 -19.79 -10.44 -21.74
C ILE A 92 -20.28 -11.41 -20.66
N GLU A 93 -21.51 -11.23 -20.18
CA GLU A 93 -22.10 -12.09 -19.16
C GLU A 93 -22.19 -13.54 -19.64
N GLU A 94 -22.73 -13.76 -20.85
CA GLU A 94 -22.80 -15.09 -21.47
C GLU A 94 -21.40 -15.71 -21.65
N SER A 95 -20.36 -14.91 -21.97
CA SER A 95 -18.99 -15.40 -22.12
C SER A 95 -18.42 -15.93 -20.81
N VAL A 96 -18.66 -15.23 -19.68
CA VAL A 96 -18.23 -15.69 -18.35
C VAL A 96 -18.99 -16.94 -17.93
N GLU A 97 -20.31 -16.96 -18.09
CA GLU A 97 -21.15 -18.12 -17.77
C GLU A 97 -20.69 -19.36 -18.55
N ARG A 98 -20.51 -19.23 -19.86
CA ARG A 98 -20.05 -20.35 -20.72
C ARG A 98 -18.61 -20.73 -20.43
N GLY A 99 -17.74 -19.76 -20.17
CA GLY A 99 -16.37 -20.00 -19.74
C GLY A 99 -16.30 -20.82 -18.45
N TRP A 100 -17.16 -20.49 -17.47
CA TRP A 100 -17.25 -21.24 -16.22
C TRP A 100 -17.84 -22.65 -16.42
N VAL A 101 -18.94 -22.78 -17.15
CA VAL A 101 -19.56 -24.08 -17.43
C VAL A 101 -18.56 -25.03 -18.11
N TYR A 102 -17.89 -24.59 -19.17
CA TYR A 102 -16.93 -25.43 -19.87
C TYR A 102 -15.60 -25.58 -19.13
N GLY A 103 -15.13 -24.55 -18.41
CA GLY A 103 -13.95 -24.64 -17.55
C GLY A 103 -14.11 -25.71 -16.48
N THR A 104 -15.26 -25.75 -15.81
CA THR A 104 -15.55 -26.73 -14.77
C THR A 104 -15.84 -28.12 -15.34
N LEU A 105 -16.65 -28.24 -16.40
CA LEU A 105 -17.09 -29.55 -16.90
C LEU A 105 -16.05 -30.25 -17.78
N LEU A 106 -15.22 -29.54 -18.50
CA LEU A 106 -14.22 -30.12 -19.42
C LEU A 106 -12.82 -30.23 -18.79
N PHE A 107 -12.45 -29.24 -17.98
CA PHE A 107 -11.09 -29.11 -17.45
C PHE A 107 -11.04 -29.30 -15.93
N GLY A 108 -12.18 -29.44 -15.22
CA GLY A 108 -12.25 -29.64 -13.77
C GLY A 108 -11.80 -28.40 -12.96
N GLU A 109 -11.65 -27.25 -13.60
CA GLU A 109 -11.18 -26.04 -12.95
C GLU A 109 -12.31 -25.25 -12.27
N THR A 110 -11.95 -24.62 -11.16
CA THR A 110 -12.88 -23.86 -10.30
C THR A 110 -12.86 -22.35 -10.59
N GLN A 111 -12.00 -21.95 -11.51
CA GLN A 111 -11.81 -20.57 -11.94
C GLN A 111 -12.00 -20.43 -13.45
N VAL A 112 -12.34 -19.23 -13.89
CA VAL A 112 -12.45 -18.90 -15.31
C VAL A 112 -11.18 -18.16 -15.72
N ARG A 113 -10.36 -18.81 -16.54
CA ARG A 113 -9.16 -18.24 -17.17
C ARG A 113 -9.53 -17.59 -18.50
N THR A 114 -8.67 -16.74 -19.04
CA THR A 114 -8.92 -16.13 -20.36
C THR A 114 -9.01 -17.19 -21.47
N GLY A 115 -8.30 -18.31 -21.34
CA GLY A 115 -8.43 -19.48 -22.21
C GLY A 115 -9.82 -20.12 -22.16
N HIS A 116 -10.42 -20.28 -20.97
CA HIS A 116 -11.78 -20.80 -20.81
C HIS A 116 -12.84 -19.89 -21.43
N LEU A 117 -12.63 -18.57 -21.36
CA LEU A 117 -13.51 -17.61 -22.05
C LEU A 117 -13.51 -17.86 -23.56
N ILE A 118 -12.35 -18.07 -24.17
CA ILE A 118 -12.24 -18.36 -25.61
C ILE A 118 -12.92 -19.68 -25.96
N VAL A 119 -12.76 -20.73 -25.15
CA VAL A 119 -13.47 -22.00 -25.35
C VAL A 119 -14.98 -21.79 -25.25
N GLY A 120 -15.46 -21.08 -24.23
CA GLY A 120 -16.88 -20.76 -24.01
C GLY A 120 -17.47 -19.98 -25.18
N ILE A 121 -16.76 -18.97 -25.66
CA ILE A 121 -17.16 -18.14 -26.81
C ILE A 121 -17.25 -18.99 -28.09
N LEU A 122 -16.24 -19.80 -28.37
CA LEU A 122 -16.21 -20.60 -29.61
C LEU A 122 -17.23 -21.73 -29.61
N LYS A 123 -17.62 -22.29 -28.46
CA LYS A 123 -18.66 -23.32 -28.33
C LYS A 123 -20.09 -22.75 -28.41
N THR A 124 -20.28 -21.47 -28.19
CA THR A 124 -21.59 -20.83 -28.20
C THR A 124 -21.82 -20.07 -29.51
N ARG A 125 -22.83 -20.40 -30.26
CA ARG A 125 -23.05 -19.88 -31.63
C ARG A 125 -23.20 -18.36 -31.69
N SER A 126 -23.93 -17.75 -30.74
CA SER A 126 -24.11 -16.30 -30.61
C SER A 126 -22.76 -15.60 -30.40
N LEU A 127 -22.00 -16.06 -29.43
CA LEU A 127 -20.70 -15.49 -29.03
C LEU A 127 -19.62 -15.71 -30.10
N LYS A 128 -19.62 -16.89 -30.76
CA LYS A 128 -18.73 -17.18 -31.90
C LYS A 128 -18.95 -16.21 -33.03
N ASN A 129 -20.18 -15.92 -33.37
CA ASN A 129 -20.49 -14.94 -34.42
C ASN A 129 -20.02 -13.53 -34.00
N ALA A 130 -20.22 -13.13 -32.74
CA ALA A 130 -19.73 -11.87 -32.22
C ALA A 130 -18.18 -11.80 -32.28
N LEU A 131 -17.49 -12.87 -31.89
CA LEU A 131 -16.01 -12.94 -31.94
C LEU A 131 -15.50 -12.83 -33.39
N LEU A 132 -16.09 -13.57 -34.32
CA LEU A 132 -15.72 -13.54 -35.75
C LEU A 132 -16.06 -12.21 -36.42
N SER A 133 -17.06 -11.47 -35.94
CA SER A 133 -17.36 -10.12 -36.41
C SER A 133 -16.31 -9.10 -35.97
N ILE A 134 -15.59 -9.35 -34.84
CA ILE A 134 -14.48 -8.53 -34.38
C ILE A 134 -13.24 -8.79 -35.25
N SER A 135 -12.85 -10.06 -35.44
CA SER A 135 -11.76 -10.42 -36.37
C SER A 135 -11.93 -11.84 -36.91
N GLN A 136 -11.73 -12.00 -38.22
CA GLN A 136 -11.75 -13.30 -38.88
C GLN A 136 -10.49 -14.15 -38.53
N GLU A 137 -9.45 -13.58 -37.94
CA GLU A 137 -8.27 -14.32 -37.47
C GLU A 137 -8.65 -15.40 -36.47
N PHE A 138 -9.65 -15.19 -35.65
CA PHE A 138 -10.15 -16.17 -34.68
C PHE A 138 -10.73 -17.45 -35.32
N SER A 139 -11.04 -17.43 -36.60
CA SER A 139 -11.49 -18.64 -37.34
C SER A 139 -10.37 -19.70 -37.47
N LYS A 140 -9.11 -19.32 -37.31
CA LYS A 140 -7.96 -20.23 -37.32
C LYS A 140 -7.88 -21.13 -36.09
N ILE A 141 -8.58 -20.75 -35.00
CA ILE A 141 -8.60 -21.55 -33.78
C ILE A 141 -9.46 -22.79 -34.00
N LYS A 142 -8.80 -23.94 -34.05
CA LYS A 142 -9.49 -25.23 -34.13
C LYS A 142 -9.96 -25.62 -32.72
N LEU A 143 -11.28 -25.56 -32.50
CA LEU A 143 -11.88 -25.79 -31.20
C LEU A 143 -11.53 -27.17 -30.61
N GLU A 144 -11.58 -28.23 -31.44
CA GLU A 144 -11.23 -29.61 -31.04
C GLU A 144 -9.81 -29.66 -30.49
N THR A 145 -8.82 -29.10 -31.21
CA THR A 145 -7.42 -29.07 -30.81
C THR A 145 -7.25 -28.25 -29.52
N LEU A 146 -7.97 -27.13 -29.38
CA LEU A 146 -7.91 -26.29 -28.18
C LEU A 146 -8.50 -27.01 -26.96
N THR A 147 -9.60 -27.77 -27.12
CA THR A 147 -10.23 -28.50 -26.00
C THR A 147 -9.45 -29.77 -25.61
N ASP A 148 -8.92 -30.53 -26.60
CA ASP A 148 -8.27 -31.80 -26.33
C ASP A 148 -6.83 -31.64 -25.75
N ARG A 149 -6.19 -30.50 -26.03
CA ARG A 149 -4.83 -30.19 -25.58
C ARG A 149 -4.74 -28.85 -24.87
N PHE A 150 -5.74 -28.53 -24.07
CA PHE A 150 -5.84 -27.21 -23.43
C PHE A 150 -4.59 -26.90 -22.60
N ASP A 151 -4.18 -27.80 -21.70
CA ASP A 151 -3.02 -27.62 -20.81
C ASP A 151 -1.69 -27.46 -21.58
N GLU A 152 -1.54 -28.17 -22.70
CA GLU A 152 -0.36 -28.03 -23.56
C GLU A 152 -0.35 -26.65 -24.26
N VAL A 153 -1.50 -26.19 -24.71
CA VAL A 153 -1.66 -24.91 -25.44
C VAL A 153 -1.41 -23.70 -24.53
N VAL A 154 -1.85 -23.75 -23.29
CA VAL A 154 -1.73 -22.66 -22.31
C VAL A 154 -0.54 -22.83 -21.36
N SER A 155 0.26 -23.87 -21.53
CA SER A 155 1.44 -24.16 -20.69
C SER A 155 2.38 -22.98 -20.61
N GLY A 156 2.81 -22.64 -19.38
CA GLY A 156 3.67 -21.48 -19.09
C GLY A 156 2.95 -20.14 -19.05
N SER A 157 1.62 -20.13 -19.08
CA SER A 157 0.83 -18.92 -18.81
C SER A 157 0.81 -18.61 -17.30
N PRO A 158 0.92 -17.33 -16.90
CA PRO A 158 0.82 -16.93 -15.50
C PRO A 158 -0.57 -17.23 -14.89
N GLU A 159 -1.58 -17.52 -15.72
CA GLU A 159 -2.93 -17.83 -15.27
C GLU A 159 -3.05 -19.22 -14.62
N GLU A 160 -2.10 -20.11 -14.85
CA GLU A 160 -2.08 -21.46 -14.28
C GLU A 160 -1.97 -21.46 -12.74
N ALA A 161 -1.25 -20.50 -12.18
CA ALA A 161 -1.01 -20.37 -10.74
C ALA A 161 -2.03 -19.49 -10.01
N LEU A 162 -3.01 -18.92 -10.72
CA LEU A 162 -3.98 -17.99 -10.14
C LEU A 162 -5.24 -18.71 -9.64
N SER A 163 -5.86 -18.20 -8.57
CA SER A 163 -7.14 -18.66 -8.05
C SER A 163 -8.30 -17.77 -8.50
N ALA A 164 -9.53 -18.28 -8.39
CA ALA A 164 -10.74 -17.50 -8.63
C ALA A 164 -10.82 -16.30 -7.67
N THR A 165 -11.41 -15.20 -8.12
CA THR A 165 -11.52 -13.96 -7.34
C THR A 165 -12.45 -14.10 -6.13
N ASP A 166 -13.43 -15.04 -6.19
CA ASP A 166 -14.33 -15.35 -5.08
C ASP A 166 -13.74 -16.33 -4.04
N GLY A 167 -12.54 -16.85 -4.26
CA GLY A 167 -11.87 -17.79 -3.35
C GLY A 167 -12.55 -19.17 -3.23
N PHE A 168 -13.53 -19.49 -4.08
CA PHE A 168 -14.28 -20.75 -4.01
C PHE A 168 -13.52 -21.87 -4.71
N GLN A 169 -12.74 -22.67 -3.96
CA GLN A 169 -12.18 -23.93 -4.47
C GLN A 169 -13.18 -25.07 -4.23
N VAL A 170 -13.66 -25.68 -5.29
CA VAL A 170 -14.37 -26.96 -5.20
C VAL A 170 -13.31 -28.06 -5.11
N GLY A 171 -13.35 -28.86 -4.06
CA GLY A 171 -12.34 -29.86 -3.75
C GLY A 171 -12.05 -30.83 -4.89
N GLY A 172 -10.76 -31.15 -5.07
CA GLY A 172 -10.28 -32.19 -5.98
C GLY A 172 -10.93 -33.53 -5.68
N GLY A 173 -11.47 -34.16 -6.73
CA GLY A 173 -12.12 -35.45 -6.62
C GLY A 173 -11.16 -36.54 -6.13
N ALA A 174 -11.55 -37.22 -5.06
CA ALA A 174 -10.91 -38.47 -4.66
C ALA A 174 -11.24 -39.57 -5.68
N GLU A 175 -10.26 -40.41 -6.03
CA GLU A 175 -10.49 -41.58 -6.86
C GLU A 175 -11.47 -42.55 -6.20
N PRO A 176 -12.30 -43.31 -6.96
CA PRO A 176 -13.28 -44.20 -6.39
C PRO A 176 -12.58 -45.37 -5.66
N GLY A 177 -12.63 -45.37 -4.32
CA GLY A 177 -12.11 -46.47 -3.48
C GLY A 177 -11.30 -46.06 -2.26
N GLU A 178 -10.93 -44.80 -2.08
CA GLU A 178 -10.28 -44.36 -0.85
C GLU A 178 -11.30 -43.84 0.17
N ALA A 179 -11.14 -44.31 1.42
CA ALA A 179 -11.94 -43.87 2.54
C ALA A 179 -11.70 -42.38 2.74
N SER A 180 -12.74 -41.60 2.48
CA SER A 180 -12.73 -40.14 2.65
C SER A 180 -12.43 -39.80 4.10
N GLY A 181 -11.23 -39.30 4.38
CA GLY A 181 -10.96 -38.49 5.55
C GLY A 181 -11.74 -37.20 5.42
N ALA A 182 -13.03 -37.25 5.70
CA ALA A 182 -13.90 -36.07 5.65
C ALA A 182 -13.47 -35.08 6.71
N MET A 183 -12.57 -34.16 6.32
CA MET A 183 -12.47 -32.88 7.00
C MET A 183 -13.80 -32.16 6.79
N THR A 184 -14.43 -31.79 7.88
CA THR A 184 -15.70 -31.06 7.89
C THR A 184 -15.62 -29.82 6.99
N PRO A 185 -16.68 -29.48 6.20
CA PRO A 185 -16.69 -28.31 5.28
C PRO A 185 -16.43 -26.95 5.93
N ALA A 186 -16.28 -26.92 7.24
CA ALA A 186 -16.06 -25.71 8.03
C ALA A 186 -14.60 -25.23 8.12
N GLN A 187 -13.61 -25.96 7.58
CA GLN A 187 -12.19 -25.61 7.77
C GLN A 187 -11.50 -24.99 6.52
N MET A 188 -12.06 -25.07 5.34
CA MET A 188 -11.42 -24.59 4.11
C MET A 188 -11.70 -23.14 3.72
N GLY A 189 -12.70 -22.47 4.34
CA GLY A 189 -13.01 -21.05 4.08
C GLY A 189 -12.60 -20.08 5.20
N LYS A 190 -11.85 -20.55 6.21
CA LYS A 190 -11.74 -19.86 7.50
C LYS A 190 -10.54 -18.90 7.69
N GLN A 191 -9.67 -18.73 6.71
CA GLN A 191 -8.53 -17.82 6.85
C GLN A 191 -8.57 -16.61 5.90
N ASP A 192 -9.55 -16.51 5.03
CA ASP A 192 -9.59 -15.45 3.99
C ASP A 192 -10.11 -14.11 4.51
N ALA A 193 -11.09 -14.10 5.41
CA ALA A 193 -11.61 -12.85 5.95
C ALA A 193 -10.57 -12.14 6.85
N LEU A 194 -9.82 -12.89 7.65
CA LEU A 194 -8.72 -12.34 8.44
C LEU A 194 -7.62 -11.72 7.57
N LYS A 195 -7.26 -12.36 6.46
CA LYS A 195 -6.25 -11.82 5.53
C LYS A 195 -6.74 -10.59 4.78
N ARG A 196 -8.03 -10.54 4.44
CA ARG A 196 -8.62 -9.45 3.65
C ARG A 196 -8.93 -8.21 4.48
N PHE A 197 -9.36 -8.39 5.72
CA PHE A 197 -9.89 -7.30 6.56
C PHE A 197 -9.03 -7.00 7.79
N THR A 198 -7.90 -7.69 7.96
CA THR A 198 -7.00 -7.43 9.08
C THR A 198 -5.53 -7.37 8.65
N VAL A 199 -4.74 -6.55 9.36
CA VAL A 199 -3.29 -6.48 9.22
C VAL A 199 -2.65 -7.15 10.44
N ASP A 200 -1.71 -8.08 10.22
CA ASP A 200 -0.99 -8.76 11.31
C ASP A 200 0.15 -7.87 11.83
N LEU A 201 -0.08 -7.21 12.97
CA LEU A 201 0.91 -6.33 13.60
C LEU A 201 2.09 -7.14 14.18
N THR A 202 1.85 -8.36 14.67
CA THR A 202 2.90 -9.20 15.23
C THR A 202 3.87 -9.68 14.14
N GLU A 203 3.35 -10.00 12.96
CA GLU A 203 4.18 -10.37 11.81
C GLU A 203 4.95 -9.15 11.27
N ASN A 204 4.31 -7.99 11.18
CA ASN A 204 4.99 -6.75 10.82
C ASN A 204 6.11 -6.40 11.81
N ALA A 205 5.90 -6.63 13.10
CA ALA A 205 6.93 -6.46 14.13
C ALA A 205 8.13 -7.40 13.92
N ARG A 206 7.88 -8.69 13.61
CA ARG A 206 8.95 -9.65 13.30
C ARG A 206 9.73 -9.31 12.05
N GLN A 207 9.07 -8.72 11.06
CA GLN A 207 9.69 -8.26 9.81
C GLN A 207 10.41 -6.90 9.93
N GLY A 208 10.41 -6.29 11.12
CA GLY A 208 11.04 -4.99 11.34
C GLY A 208 10.34 -3.82 10.62
N LYS A 209 9.07 -3.97 10.28
CA LYS A 209 8.27 -2.93 9.61
C LYS A 209 7.65 -1.91 10.57
N ILE A 210 7.70 -2.19 11.86
CA ILE A 210 7.19 -1.29 12.91
C ILE A 210 8.36 -0.52 13.49
N ASP A 211 8.19 0.78 13.61
CA ASP A 211 9.19 1.67 14.18
C ASP A 211 9.42 1.39 15.68
N PRO A 212 10.62 1.62 16.20
CA PRO A 212 10.91 1.51 17.62
C PRO A 212 10.03 2.47 18.44
N ILE A 213 9.31 1.96 19.43
CA ILE A 213 8.43 2.76 20.28
C ILE A 213 9.07 2.95 21.64
N VAL A 214 9.33 4.19 21.97
CA VAL A 214 9.98 4.62 23.20
C VAL A 214 9.01 5.48 24.02
N GLY A 215 9.05 5.36 25.35
CA GLY A 215 8.32 6.25 26.25
C GLY A 215 6.84 5.90 26.46
N ARG A 216 6.39 4.70 26.05
CA ARG A 216 5.02 4.17 26.25
C ARG A 216 4.97 2.87 27.04
N ASP A 217 6.04 2.55 27.78
CA ASP A 217 6.16 1.28 28.51
C ASP A 217 5.10 1.09 29.58
N GLU A 218 4.66 2.15 30.18
CA GLU A 218 3.67 2.13 31.26
C GLU A 218 2.28 1.72 30.73
N GLU A 219 1.86 2.33 29.63
CA GLU A 219 0.62 2.02 28.94
C GLU A 219 0.64 0.60 28.36
N ILE A 220 1.77 0.15 27.81
CA ILE A 220 1.97 -1.21 27.30
C ILE A 220 1.86 -2.23 28.44
N ARG A 221 2.47 -1.98 29.61
CA ARG A 221 2.35 -2.83 30.79
C ARG A 221 0.90 -2.91 31.27
N GLN A 222 0.17 -1.80 31.28
CA GLN A 222 -1.25 -1.80 31.62
C GLN A 222 -2.08 -2.65 30.66
N ILE A 223 -1.80 -2.60 29.34
CA ILE A 223 -2.43 -3.50 28.35
C ILE A 223 -2.19 -4.96 28.70
N ILE A 224 -0.94 -5.33 28.98
CA ILE A 224 -0.55 -6.69 29.35
C ILE A 224 -1.27 -7.14 30.61
N ASP A 225 -1.27 -6.30 31.64
CA ASP A 225 -1.93 -6.59 32.93
C ASP A 225 -3.44 -6.81 32.76
N ILE A 226 -4.09 -5.99 31.94
CA ILE A 226 -5.52 -6.11 31.67
C ILE A 226 -5.82 -7.40 30.90
N LEU A 227 -5.04 -7.71 29.86
CA LEU A 227 -5.20 -8.94 29.05
C LEU A 227 -5.02 -10.20 29.89
N MET A 228 -4.25 -10.16 30.96
CA MET A 228 -4.04 -11.29 31.89
C MET A 228 -5.18 -11.48 32.90
N ARG A 229 -6.12 -10.55 33.01
CA ARG A 229 -7.25 -10.65 33.97
C ARG A 229 -8.26 -11.69 33.52
N ARG A 230 -8.98 -12.25 34.48
CA ARG A 230 -10.10 -13.18 34.23
C ARG A 230 -11.36 -12.48 33.75
N ARG A 231 -11.57 -11.21 34.18
CA ARG A 231 -12.75 -10.38 33.84
C ARG A 231 -12.24 -8.99 33.48
N GLN A 232 -13.01 -8.25 32.68
CA GLN A 232 -12.60 -6.95 32.15
C GLN A 232 -11.19 -7.01 31.52
N ASN A 233 -11.02 -8.01 30.68
CA ASN A 233 -9.73 -8.37 30.08
C ASN A 233 -9.54 -7.81 28.67
N ASN A 234 -10.33 -6.81 28.28
CA ASN A 234 -10.15 -6.09 27.02
C ASN A 234 -9.75 -4.64 27.36
N PRO A 235 -8.52 -4.23 27.09
CA PRO A 235 -8.12 -2.83 27.25
C PRO A 235 -8.78 -1.94 26.20
N ILE A 236 -9.18 -0.75 26.61
CA ILE A 236 -9.59 0.31 25.70
C ILE A 236 -8.74 1.54 25.95
N LEU A 237 -7.97 1.93 24.93
CA LEU A 237 -7.11 3.10 24.94
C LEU A 237 -7.96 4.35 24.70
N THR A 238 -7.92 5.28 25.63
CA THR A 238 -8.65 6.54 25.53
C THR A 238 -7.66 7.71 25.57
N GLY A 239 -7.83 8.66 24.69
CA GLY A 239 -6.97 9.85 24.61
C GLY A 239 -7.28 10.67 23.38
N GLU A 240 -6.81 11.90 23.34
CA GLU A 240 -7.00 12.79 22.21
C GLU A 240 -6.38 12.23 20.90
N ALA A 241 -6.80 12.78 19.77
CA ALA A 241 -6.19 12.42 18.49
C ALA A 241 -4.72 12.87 18.46
N GLY A 242 -3.81 12.02 17.95
CA GLY A 242 -2.40 12.35 17.84
C GLY A 242 -1.53 12.07 19.07
N VAL A 243 -2.09 11.58 20.19
CA VAL A 243 -1.29 11.22 21.37
C VAL A 243 -0.50 9.90 21.20
N GLY A 244 -0.75 9.14 20.13
CA GLY A 244 -0.03 7.90 19.85
C GLY A 244 -0.68 6.63 20.42
N LYS A 245 -2.01 6.53 20.43
CA LYS A 245 -2.74 5.32 20.85
C LYS A 245 -2.37 4.09 20.03
N THR A 246 -2.30 4.25 18.72
CA THR A 246 -1.89 3.18 17.79
C THR A 246 -0.45 2.74 18.04
N ALA A 247 0.47 3.70 18.31
CA ALA A 247 1.84 3.40 18.67
C ALA A 247 1.96 2.53 19.94
N VAL A 248 1.10 2.75 20.95
CA VAL A 248 1.09 1.89 22.15
C VAL A 248 0.77 0.43 21.78
N VAL A 249 -0.17 0.21 20.85
CA VAL A 249 -0.53 -1.14 20.38
C VAL A 249 0.57 -1.76 19.52
N GLU A 250 1.24 -0.98 18.70
CA GLU A 250 2.41 -1.39 17.93
C GLU A 250 3.58 -1.75 18.85
N GLY A 251 3.79 -0.99 19.93
CA GLY A 251 4.76 -1.32 20.98
C GLY A 251 4.42 -2.64 21.69
N PHE A 252 3.17 -2.92 21.91
CA PHE A 252 2.74 -4.22 22.43
C PHE A 252 3.04 -5.33 21.41
N ALA A 253 2.82 -5.11 20.10
CA ALA A 253 3.20 -6.07 19.06
C ALA A 253 4.71 -6.35 19.03
N LEU A 254 5.55 -5.31 19.19
CA LEU A 254 7.02 -5.46 19.31
C LEU A 254 7.40 -6.32 20.51
N LYS A 255 6.77 -6.11 21.68
CA LYS A 255 7.02 -6.94 22.88
C LYS A 255 6.60 -8.40 22.70
N ILE A 256 5.46 -8.66 22.00
CA ILE A 256 5.07 -10.03 21.64
C ILE A 256 6.11 -10.66 20.71
N ALA A 257 6.54 -9.94 19.68
CA ALA A 257 7.51 -10.42 18.70
C ALA A 257 8.89 -10.72 19.34
N ALA A 258 9.30 -9.91 20.31
CA ALA A 258 10.54 -10.11 21.10
C ALA A 258 10.40 -11.21 22.19
N GLY A 259 9.16 -11.69 22.45
CA GLY A 259 8.91 -12.66 23.53
C GLY A 259 8.90 -12.05 24.94
N ASP A 260 9.00 -10.71 25.07
CA ASP A 260 8.98 -9.96 26.34
C ASP A 260 7.55 -9.76 26.86
N VAL A 261 6.81 -10.86 26.94
CA VAL A 261 5.44 -10.92 27.45
C VAL A 261 5.23 -12.19 28.27
N PRO A 262 4.24 -12.21 29.18
CA PRO A 262 3.91 -13.41 29.94
C PRO A 262 3.59 -14.62 29.03
N PRO A 263 3.87 -15.86 29.49
CA PRO A 263 3.70 -17.08 28.67
C PRO A 263 2.39 -17.19 27.90
N PRO A 264 1.20 -16.82 28.44
CA PRO A 264 -0.06 -16.92 27.70
C PRO A 264 -0.18 -15.95 26.53
N LEU A 265 0.70 -14.97 26.39
CA LEU A 265 0.69 -13.96 25.32
C LEU A 265 1.82 -14.17 24.29
N ARG A 266 2.73 -15.13 24.48
CA ARG A 266 3.88 -15.33 23.58
C ARG A 266 3.50 -15.81 22.19
N ASP A 267 2.49 -16.69 22.11
CA ASP A 267 2.05 -17.29 20.84
C ASP A 267 0.82 -16.59 20.24
N VAL A 268 0.50 -15.39 20.74
CA VAL A 268 -0.64 -14.61 20.29
C VAL A 268 -0.30 -13.86 19.00
N SER A 269 -1.24 -13.84 18.05
CA SER A 269 -1.21 -12.93 16.89
C SER A 269 -2.06 -11.71 17.20
N LEU A 270 -1.46 -10.54 17.18
CA LEU A 270 -2.15 -9.25 17.31
C LEU A 270 -2.49 -8.75 15.91
N ARG A 271 -3.79 -8.61 15.62
CA ARG A 271 -4.28 -8.19 14.30
C ARG A 271 -5.08 -6.90 14.38
N SER A 272 -4.75 -5.93 13.54
CA SER A 272 -5.52 -4.68 13.40
C SER A 272 -6.67 -4.89 12.44
N LEU A 273 -7.90 -4.59 12.87
CA LEU A 273 -9.09 -4.62 12.04
C LEU A 273 -9.19 -3.36 11.19
N ASP A 274 -9.25 -3.52 9.87
CA ASP A 274 -9.48 -2.40 8.96
C ASP A 274 -10.99 -2.19 8.73
N VAL A 275 -11.54 -1.22 9.46
CA VAL A 275 -12.97 -0.86 9.37
C VAL A 275 -13.29 -0.25 8.01
N GLY A 276 -12.35 0.45 7.39
CA GLY A 276 -12.52 1.03 6.06
C GLY A 276 -12.69 -0.05 4.99
N LEU A 277 -11.87 -1.10 5.00
CA LEU A 277 -12.01 -2.24 4.08
C LEU A 277 -13.29 -3.04 4.33
N LEU A 278 -13.75 -3.14 5.58
CA LEU A 278 -15.04 -3.76 5.88
C LEU A 278 -16.22 -3.00 5.28
N GLN A 279 -16.14 -1.67 5.25
CA GLN A 279 -17.19 -0.78 4.72
C GLN A 279 -17.05 -0.57 3.21
N ALA A 280 -15.86 -0.64 2.64
CA ALA A 280 -15.62 -0.41 1.24
C ALA A 280 -16.41 -1.39 0.36
N GLY A 281 -17.25 -0.85 -0.55
CA GLY A 281 -18.08 -1.64 -1.45
C GLY A 281 -19.27 -2.37 -0.79
N ALA A 282 -19.52 -2.19 0.51
CA ALA A 282 -20.70 -2.74 1.19
C ALA A 282 -21.94 -1.90 0.83
N SER A 283 -22.40 -2.01 -0.42
CA SER A 283 -23.56 -1.27 -0.94
C SER A 283 -24.90 -1.84 -0.46
N MET A 284 -24.92 -3.08 0.01
CA MET A 284 -26.13 -3.77 0.48
C MET A 284 -26.17 -3.82 2.02
N LYS A 285 -27.33 -3.54 2.57
CA LYS A 285 -27.62 -3.70 3.99
C LYS A 285 -27.32 -5.15 4.41
N GLY A 286 -26.41 -5.31 5.38
CA GLY A 286 -25.99 -6.62 5.89
C GLY A 286 -24.65 -7.17 5.35
N GLU A 287 -24.07 -6.61 4.30
CA GLU A 287 -22.77 -7.09 3.79
C GLU A 287 -21.63 -6.78 4.75
N PHE A 288 -21.57 -5.59 5.29
CA PHE A 288 -20.64 -5.19 6.35
C PHE A 288 -20.76 -6.10 7.59
N GLU A 289 -21.98 -6.38 8.01
CA GLU A 289 -22.26 -7.26 9.15
C GLU A 289 -21.79 -8.69 8.88
N ASN A 290 -22.03 -9.20 7.68
CA ASN A 290 -21.58 -10.54 7.29
C ASN A 290 -20.04 -10.64 7.26
N ARG A 291 -19.34 -9.63 6.74
CA ARG A 291 -17.87 -9.57 6.74
C ARG A 291 -17.32 -9.53 8.17
N LEU A 292 -17.87 -8.68 9.03
CA LEU A 292 -17.48 -8.61 10.44
C LEU A 292 -17.76 -9.92 11.18
N LYS A 293 -18.90 -10.56 10.89
CA LYS A 293 -19.25 -11.87 11.47
C LYS A 293 -18.26 -12.94 11.04
N GLN A 294 -17.87 -12.99 9.77
CA GLN A 294 -16.84 -13.90 9.27
C GLN A 294 -15.50 -13.68 9.98
N VAL A 295 -15.04 -12.44 10.14
CA VAL A 295 -13.81 -12.11 10.88
C VAL A 295 -13.90 -12.63 12.32
N ILE A 296 -15.03 -12.40 13.01
CA ILE A 296 -15.22 -12.87 14.39
C ILE A 296 -15.19 -14.40 14.48
N GLU A 297 -15.85 -15.10 13.55
CA GLU A 297 -15.88 -16.57 13.49
C GLU A 297 -14.50 -17.14 13.22
N GLU A 298 -13.71 -16.53 12.33
CA GLU A 298 -12.33 -16.91 12.05
C GLU A 298 -11.41 -16.70 13.24
N VAL A 299 -11.50 -15.54 13.93
CA VAL A 299 -10.77 -15.28 15.18
C VAL A 299 -11.06 -16.34 16.23
N GLN A 300 -12.34 -16.72 16.40
CA GLN A 300 -12.76 -17.72 17.40
C GLN A 300 -12.36 -19.15 17.04
N SER A 301 -12.20 -19.45 15.77
CA SER A 301 -11.85 -20.79 15.28
C SER A 301 -10.36 -20.98 15.00
N SER A 302 -9.56 -19.92 15.18
CA SER A 302 -8.12 -19.99 14.95
C SER A 302 -7.41 -20.88 15.95
N GLU A 303 -6.46 -21.70 15.48
CA GLU A 303 -5.61 -22.55 16.33
C GLU A 303 -4.69 -21.72 17.21
N LYS A 304 -4.18 -20.59 16.69
CA LYS A 304 -3.39 -19.64 17.45
C LYS A 304 -4.31 -18.58 18.06
N PRO A 305 -4.12 -18.23 19.34
CA PRO A 305 -4.90 -17.15 19.96
C PRO A 305 -4.70 -15.83 19.20
N ILE A 306 -5.79 -15.20 18.83
CA ILE A 306 -5.77 -13.90 18.15
C ILE A 306 -6.32 -12.83 19.09
N ILE A 307 -5.63 -11.70 19.18
CA ILE A 307 -6.13 -10.47 19.79
C ILE A 307 -6.43 -9.50 18.64
N LEU A 308 -7.66 -8.99 18.61
CA LEU A 308 -8.09 -8.06 17.58
C LEU A 308 -7.90 -6.62 18.07
N PHE A 309 -7.11 -5.84 17.37
CA PHE A 309 -7.04 -4.41 17.60
C PHE A 309 -8.10 -3.70 16.76
N ILE A 310 -8.88 -2.83 17.40
CA ILE A 310 -9.94 -2.04 16.78
C ILE A 310 -9.62 -0.57 17.03
N ASP A 311 -9.10 0.09 16.02
CA ASP A 311 -8.95 1.53 16.08
C ASP A 311 -10.29 2.23 15.82
N GLU A 312 -10.48 3.42 16.39
CA GLU A 312 -11.74 4.15 16.33
C GLU A 312 -12.97 3.28 16.67
N ALA A 313 -12.87 2.49 17.75
CA ALA A 313 -13.89 1.50 18.14
C ALA A 313 -15.31 2.09 18.26
N HIS A 314 -15.43 3.40 18.44
CA HIS A 314 -16.72 4.11 18.46
C HIS A 314 -17.46 4.00 17.11
N THR A 315 -16.74 3.82 15.98
CA THR A 315 -17.34 3.65 14.65
C THR A 315 -18.14 2.36 14.55
N LEU A 316 -17.72 1.32 15.28
CA LEU A 316 -18.42 0.04 15.34
C LEU A 316 -19.55 0.01 16.40
N VAL A 317 -19.45 0.86 17.43
CA VAL A 317 -20.37 0.82 18.60
C VAL A 317 -21.41 1.93 18.55
N GLY A 318 -21.08 3.09 17.96
CA GLY A 318 -21.83 4.32 18.12
C GLY A 318 -22.60 4.83 16.90
N ALA A 319 -22.52 4.19 15.78
CA ALA A 319 -23.12 4.65 14.53
C ALA A 319 -24.64 4.41 14.43
N GLY A 320 -25.36 4.66 15.51
CA GLY A 320 -26.85 4.70 15.54
C GLY A 320 -27.47 5.95 14.89
N GLY A 321 -26.75 6.61 13.96
CA GLY A 321 -27.24 7.84 13.28
C GLY A 321 -27.49 7.69 11.78
N ALA A 322 -26.95 6.70 11.13
CA ALA A 322 -27.30 6.32 9.77
C ALA A 322 -27.80 4.88 9.78
N GLU A 323 -28.91 4.60 9.12
CA GLU A 323 -29.48 3.27 9.01
C GLU A 323 -28.43 2.29 8.44
N GLY A 324 -27.91 1.38 9.29
CA GLY A 324 -26.97 0.33 8.86
C GLY A 324 -25.81 0.00 9.80
N THR A 325 -25.40 0.89 10.71
CA THR A 325 -24.24 0.69 11.59
C THR A 325 -24.59 0.26 13.03
N GLY A 326 -25.86 0.30 13.42
CA GLY A 326 -26.34 -0.17 14.74
C GLY A 326 -26.15 -1.67 15.00
N ASP A 327 -25.97 -2.46 13.94
CA ASP A 327 -25.95 -3.91 14.04
C ASP A 327 -24.53 -4.47 14.32
N ALA A 328 -23.45 -3.73 14.02
CA ALA A 328 -22.08 -4.18 14.31
C ALA A 328 -21.84 -4.34 15.83
N ALA A 329 -22.34 -3.41 16.64
CA ALA A 329 -22.27 -3.51 18.09
C ALA A 329 -22.97 -4.77 18.61
N ASN A 330 -24.09 -5.15 18.00
CA ASN A 330 -24.85 -6.33 18.36
C ASN A 330 -24.12 -7.64 18.03
N LEU A 331 -23.24 -7.64 17.05
CA LEU A 331 -22.38 -8.79 16.72
C LEU A 331 -21.18 -8.92 17.69
N LEU A 332 -20.57 -7.78 18.05
CA LEU A 332 -19.41 -7.77 18.96
C LEU A 332 -19.81 -8.06 20.42
N LYS A 333 -20.93 -7.50 20.91
CA LYS A 333 -21.37 -7.65 22.30
C LYS A 333 -21.46 -9.11 22.76
N PRO A 334 -22.08 -10.06 22.02
CA PRO A 334 -22.14 -11.46 22.42
C PRO A 334 -20.76 -12.16 22.45
N ALA A 335 -19.88 -11.82 21.50
CA ALA A 335 -18.54 -12.40 21.43
C ALA A 335 -17.66 -11.94 22.60
N LEU A 336 -17.69 -10.63 22.90
CA LEU A 336 -17.04 -10.03 24.06
C LEU A 336 -17.64 -10.53 25.38
N ALA A 337 -18.96 -10.71 25.43
CA ALA A 337 -19.67 -11.19 26.62
C ALA A 337 -19.29 -12.63 26.99
N ARG A 338 -19.13 -13.49 26.01
CA ARG A 338 -18.70 -14.89 26.22
C ARG A 338 -17.20 -15.02 26.50
N GLY A 339 -16.40 -13.95 26.26
CA GLY A 339 -14.94 -13.99 26.40
C GLY A 339 -14.24 -14.79 25.30
N THR A 340 -14.95 -15.10 24.21
CA THR A 340 -14.43 -15.83 23.05
C THR A 340 -13.67 -14.92 22.07
N LEU A 341 -13.81 -13.59 22.25
CA LEU A 341 -13.08 -12.59 21.49
C LEU A 341 -12.28 -11.71 22.47
N ARG A 342 -10.96 -11.68 22.27
CA ARG A 342 -10.08 -10.75 22.97
C ARG A 342 -9.81 -9.55 22.06
N THR A 343 -9.97 -8.36 22.59
CA THR A 343 -9.79 -7.12 21.84
C THR A 343 -8.97 -6.10 22.60
N VAL A 344 -8.19 -5.34 21.87
CA VAL A 344 -7.64 -4.04 22.28
C VAL A 344 -8.39 -3.00 21.45
N ALA A 345 -9.00 -2.03 22.10
CA ALA A 345 -9.75 -0.98 21.41
C ALA A 345 -9.05 0.37 21.59
N ALA A 346 -9.22 1.29 20.64
CA ALA A 346 -8.79 2.68 20.77
C ALA A 346 -9.92 3.63 20.39
N THR A 347 -10.03 4.76 21.10
CA THR A 347 -11.04 5.80 20.84
C THR A 347 -10.62 7.11 21.50
N THR A 348 -11.30 8.20 21.21
CA THR A 348 -11.14 9.44 21.98
C THR A 348 -11.93 9.38 23.30
N TRP A 349 -11.54 10.24 24.27
CA TRP A 349 -12.24 10.28 25.55
C TRP A 349 -13.71 10.72 25.41
N ALA A 350 -13.97 11.66 24.52
CA ALA A 350 -15.31 12.16 24.25
C ALA A 350 -16.23 11.06 23.68
N GLU A 351 -15.72 10.30 22.74
CA GLU A 351 -16.42 9.20 22.07
C GLU A 351 -16.62 8.00 23.01
N TYR A 352 -15.64 7.70 23.87
CA TYR A 352 -15.77 6.69 24.91
C TYR A 352 -16.96 7.00 25.81
N LYS A 353 -17.06 8.25 26.34
CA LYS A 353 -18.17 8.68 27.17
C LYS A 353 -19.52 8.66 26.45
N LYS A 354 -19.53 9.03 25.18
CA LYS A 354 -20.75 9.12 24.39
C LYS A 354 -21.31 7.74 24.01
N HIS A 355 -20.46 6.80 23.63
CA HIS A 355 -20.86 5.56 22.96
C HIS A 355 -20.63 4.28 23.79
N ILE A 356 -19.57 4.23 24.61
CA ILE A 356 -19.14 3.01 25.31
C ILE A 356 -19.54 3.04 26.79
N GLU A 357 -19.29 4.15 27.48
CA GLU A 357 -19.58 4.29 28.92
C GLU A 357 -21.04 4.09 29.26
N LYS A 358 -21.94 4.50 28.36
CA LYS A 358 -23.39 4.39 28.53
C LYS A 358 -23.92 2.97 28.35
N ASP A 359 -23.12 2.06 27.80
CA ASP A 359 -23.53 0.69 27.58
C ASP A 359 -22.99 -0.24 28.68
N PRO A 360 -23.84 -0.74 29.60
CA PRO A 360 -23.40 -1.60 30.70
C PRO A 360 -22.81 -2.93 30.27
N ALA A 361 -23.12 -3.39 29.05
CA ALA A 361 -22.58 -4.64 28.51
C ALA A 361 -21.13 -4.49 28.10
N LEU A 362 -20.75 -3.32 27.56
CA LEU A 362 -19.40 -2.99 27.14
C LEU A 362 -18.52 -2.55 28.31
N THR A 363 -19.00 -1.69 29.20
CA THR A 363 -18.25 -1.21 30.39
C THR A 363 -17.83 -2.33 31.32
N ARG A 364 -18.59 -3.43 31.40
CA ARG A 364 -18.22 -4.62 32.16
C ARG A 364 -17.16 -5.47 31.49
N ARG A 365 -16.77 -5.18 30.26
CA ARG A 365 -15.82 -5.98 29.46
C ARG A 365 -14.56 -5.22 29.12
N PHE A 366 -14.67 -3.92 28.98
CA PHE A 366 -13.53 -3.05 28.72
C PHE A 366 -12.97 -2.45 30.01
N GLN A 367 -11.64 -2.34 30.06
CA GLN A 367 -10.92 -1.58 31.06
C GLN A 367 -10.20 -0.42 30.38
N VAL A 368 -10.44 0.78 30.86
CA VAL A 368 -9.83 1.99 30.31
C VAL A 368 -8.35 2.06 30.64
N VAL A 369 -7.56 2.36 29.63
CA VAL A 369 -6.16 2.78 29.69
C VAL A 369 -6.09 4.18 29.11
N GLN A 370 -5.77 5.15 29.94
CA GLN A 370 -5.68 6.54 29.52
C GLN A 370 -4.32 6.80 28.89
N VAL A 371 -4.32 7.28 27.65
CA VAL A 371 -3.12 7.69 26.92
C VAL A 371 -3.13 9.21 26.83
N GLU A 372 -2.33 9.82 27.69
CA GLU A 372 -2.24 11.28 27.76
C GLU A 372 -1.18 11.83 26.79
N GLU A 373 -1.28 13.14 26.50
CA GLU A 373 -0.21 13.85 25.81
C GLU A 373 1.08 13.73 26.60
N PRO A 374 2.19 13.26 26.00
CA PRO A 374 3.47 13.14 26.71
C PRO A 374 4.03 14.50 27.07
N SER A 375 4.78 14.57 28.18
CA SER A 375 5.59 15.76 28.49
C SER A 375 6.61 16.04 27.38
N GLU A 376 7.10 17.27 27.27
CA GLU A 376 8.14 17.64 26.30
C GLU A 376 9.35 16.71 26.38
N GLU A 377 9.82 16.37 27.59
CA GLU A 377 10.95 15.47 27.80
C GLU A 377 10.68 14.05 27.24
N ARG A 378 9.49 13.49 27.52
CA ARG A 378 9.07 12.20 26.96
C ARG A 378 8.91 12.27 25.43
N ALA A 379 8.38 13.36 24.91
CA ALA A 379 8.23 13.57 23.46
C ALA A 379 9.60 13.64 22.76
N ILE A 380 10.60 14.29 23.36
CA ILE A 380 11.98 14.32 22.83
C ILE A 380 12.55 12.89 22.75
N LEU A 381 12.35 12.07 23.79
CA LEU A 381 12.80 10.67 23.79
C LEU A 381 12.09 9.85 22.69
N MET A 382 10.78 10.05 22.49
CA MET A 382 10.03 9.41 21.41
C MET A 382 10.59 9.81 20.05
N MET A 383 10.87 11.09 19.83
CA MET A 383 11.42 11.60 18.58
C MET A 383 12.82 11.07 18.29
N ARG A 384 13.67 10.91 19.34
CA ARG A 384 14.98 10.25 19.20
C ARG A 384 14.85 8.81 18.71
N GLY A 385 13.85 8.07 19.19
CA GLY A 385 13.54 6.72 18.70
C GLY A 385 13.18 6.67 17.21
N MET A 386 12.50 7.69 16.70
CA MET A 386 12.07 7.79 15.31
C MET A 386 13.10 8.45 14.37
N ALA A 387 14.12 9.10 14.89
CA ALA A 387 15.09 9.87 14.11
C ALA A 387 15.74 9.03 13.00
N THR A 388 16.15 7.80 13.30
CA THR A 388 16.79 6.90 12.32
C THR A 388 15.85 6.54 11.15
N THR A 389 14.57 6.38 11.42
CA THR A 389 13.57 6.09 10.37
C THR A 389 13.36 7.29 9.45
N LEU A 390 13.24 8.50 10.03
CA LEU A 390 13.14 9.75 9.27
C LEU A 390 14.38 9.99 8.42
N GLU A 391 15.58 9.75 8.98
CA GLU A 391 16.86 9.88 8.25
C GLU A 391 16.95 8.91 7.07
N LYS A 392 16.53 7.65 7.25
CA LYS A 392 16.53 6.65 6.18
C LYS A 392 15.54 7.01 5.07
N HIS A 393 14.38 7.51 5.43
CA HIS A 393 13.32 7.86 4.48
C HIS A 393 13.70 9.06 3.62
N HIS A 394 14.09 10.17 4.28
CA HIS A 394 14.38 11.43 3.59
C HIS A 394 15.84 11.55 3.12
N LYS A 395 16.73 10.63 3.53
CA LYS A 395 18.18 10.68 3.27
C LYS A 395 18.85 11.95 3.79
N VAL A 396 18.29 12.57 4.82
CA VAL A 396 18.75 13.80 5.47
C VAL A 396 19.17 13.48 6.90
N LYS A 397 20.26 14.12 7.39
CA LYS A 397 20.68 13.99 8.79
C LYS A 397 19.78 14.87 9.67
N VAL A 398 19.20 14.26 10.71
CA VAL A 398 18.41 14.96 11.73
C VAL A 398 19.25 15.11 12.98
N LEU A 399 19.56 16.34 13.38
CA LEU A 399 20.34 16.64 14.57
C LEU A 399 19.45 16.57 15.82
N ASP A 400 20.05 16.25 16.97
CA ASP A 400 19.33 16.20 18.24
C ASP A 400 18.72 17.56 18.64
N GLU A 401 19.43 18.65 18.34
CA GLU A 401 18.89 20.01 18.52
C GLU A 401 17.63 20.26 17.69
N ALA A 402 17.55 19.68 16.48
CA ALA A 402 16.36 19.80 15.64
C ALA A 402 15.18 19.02 16.24
N LEU A 403 15.43 17.85 16.86
CA LEU A 403 14.40 17.07 17.56
C LEU A 403 13.85 17.85 18.76
N GLU A 404 14.74 18.41 19.59
CA GLU A 404 14.33 19.25 20.72
C GLU A 404 13.59 20.51 20.29
N ALA A 405 14.09 21.20 19.27
CA ALA A 405 13.44 22.40 18.74
C ALA A 405 12.07 22.07 18.16
N ALA A 406 11.94 20.97 17.41
CA ALA A 406 10.67 20.54 16.85
C ALA A 406 9.61 20.25 17.93
N VAL A 407 9.99 19.60 19.03
CA VAL A 407 9.08 19.38 20.16
C VAL A 407 8.66 20.71 20.81
N LYS A 408 9.63 21.55 21.18
CA LYS A 408 9.38 22.82 21.87
C LYS A 408 8.56 23.80 21.00
N LEU A 409 8.92 23.93 19.71
CA LEU A 409 8.24 24.84 18.79
C LEU A 409 6.84 24.32 18.43
N SER A 410 6.66 23.01 18.16
CA SER A 410 5.35 22.47 17.88
C SER A 410 4.43 22.54 19.09
N HIS A 411 4.93 22.32 20.31
CA HIS A 411 4.15 22.48 21.53
C HIS A 411 3.66 23.92 21.68
N ARG A 412 4.54 24.89 21.47
CA ARG A 412 4.25 26.31 21.65
C ARG A 412 3.34 26.90 20.57
N TYR A 413 3.56 26.53 19.30
CA TYR A 413 2.92 27.19 18.17
C TYR A 413 1.81 26.38 17.47
N ILE A 414 1.67 25.10 17.79
CA ILE A 414 0.64 24.21 17.23
C ILE A 414 -0.26 23.67 18.38
N PRO A 415 -1.15 24.51 18.96
CA PRO A 415 -1.99 24.07 20.09
C PRO A 415 -3.12 23.14 19.68
N ALA A 416 -3.52 23.12 18.40
CA ALA A 416 -4.66 22.34 17.91
C ALA A 416 -4.39 20.84 17.77
N ARG A 417 -3.13 20.41 17.86
CA ARG A 417 -2.72 19.00 17.74
C ARG A 417 -1.89 18.60 18.96
N GLN A 418 -1.83 17.31 19.24
CA GLN A 418 -1.13 16.76 20.41
C GLN A 418 0.26 16.26 20.06
N LEU A 419 1.16 16.22 21.05
CA LEU A 419 2.44 15.51 20.95
C LEU A 419 2.18 13.98 20.96
N PRO A 420 2.96 13.17 20.23
CA PRO A 420 4.08 13.53 19.37
C PRO A 420 3.69 13.86 17.92
N ASP A 421 2.45 13.70 17.51
CA ASP A 421 1.99 13.79 16.11
C ASP A 421 2.35 15.13 15.43
N LYS A 422 2.13 16.27 16.12
CA LYS A 422 2.49 17.59 15.60
C LYS A 422 3.99 17.75 15.36
N CYS A 423 4.80 17.12 16.20
CA CYS A 423 6.27 17.16 16.09
C CYS A 423 6.75 16.27 14.93
N VAL A 424 6.20 15.06 14.81
CA VAL A 424 6.50 14.15 13.69
C VAL A 424 6.19 14.84 12.36
N SER A 425 5.01 15.42 12.21
CA SER A 425 4.61 16.14 11.01
C SER A 425 5.50 17.33 10.68
N LEU A 426 5.97 18.05 11.70
CA LEU A 426 6.89 19.18 11.53
C LEU A 426 8.24 18.72 11.02
N LEU A 427 8.82 17.67 11.63
CA LEU A 427 10.11 17.11 11.22
C LEU A 427 10.05 16.46 9.84
N ASP A 428 8.99 15.72 9.55
CA ASP A 428 8.76 15.11 8.24
C ASP A 428 8.72 16.19 7.14
N THR A 429 7.96 17.26 7.36
CA THR A 429 7.89 18.40 6.43
C THR A 429 9.24 19.11 6.28
N ALA A 430 9.95 19.34 7.37
CA ALA A 430 11.26 20.00 7.35
C ALA A 430 12.29 19.14 6.62
N SER A 431 12.33 17.83 6.93
CA SER A 431 13.24 16.88 6.29
C SER A 431 12.96 16.74 4.78
N ALA A 432 11.69 16.68 4.39
CA ALA A 432 11.30 16.67 2.99
C ALA A 432 11.75 17.93 2.24
N ARG A 433 11.58 19.11 2.85
CA ARG A 433 12.05 20.38 2.26
C ARG A 433 13.57 20.40 2.09
N VAL A 434 14.32 19.94 3.10
CA VAL A 434 15.79 19.85 3.00
C VAL A 434 16.19 18.86 1.91
N ALA A 435 15.55 17.69 1.83
CA ALA A 435 15.81 16.70 0.78
C ALA A 435 15.56 17.27 -0.64
N ILE A 436 14.46 17.99 -0.81
CA ILE A 436 14.14 18.65 -2.10
C ILE A 436 15.20 19.72 -2.40
N SER A 437 15.58 20.55 -1.42
CA SER A 437 16.55 21.63 -1.64
C SER A 437 17.95 21.14 -2.05
N GLN A 438 18.31 19.93 -1.67
CA GLN A 438 19.59 19.30 -2.08
C GLN A 438 19.63 18.96 -3.59
N HIS A 439 18.47 18.80 -4.23
CA HIS A 439 18.35 18.42 -5.64
C HIS A 439 17.65 19.46 -6.51
N ALA A 440 17.09 20.49 -5.91
CA ALA A 440 16.38 21.54 -6.64
C ALA A 440 17.37 22.45 -7.38
N VAL A 441 16.96 22.86 -8.58
CA VAL A 441 17.66 23.94 -9.31
C VAL A 441 17.51 25.22 -8.49
N PRO A 442 18.59 25.98 -8.23
CA PRO A 442 18.50 27.28 -7.56
C PRO A 442 17.52 28.21 -8.28
N ALA A 443 16.79 29.01 -7.52
CA ALA A 443 15.81 29.92 -8.08
C ALA A 443 16.44 30.92 -9.08
N GLU A 444 17.67 31.34 -8.84
CA GLU A 444 18.41 32.24 -9.72
C GLU A 444 18.69 31.62 -11.09
N VAL A 445 19.03 30.33 -11.14
CA VAL A 445 19.26 29.60 -12.39
C VAL A 445 17.94 29.40 -13.15
N ASP A 446 16.87 29.03 -12.46
CA ASP A 446 15.55 28.86 -13.08
C ASP A 446 14.96 30.18 -13.62
N ASP A 447 15.10 31.27 -12.87
CA ASP A 447 14.68 32.60 -13.30
C ASP A 447 15.48 33.10 -14.50
N CYS A 448 16.79 32.83 -14.54
CA CYS A 448 17.64 33.18 -15.67
C CYS A 448 17.24 32.38 -16.92
N ARG A 449 16.97 31.08 -16.80
CA ARG A 449 16.45 30.23 -17.90
C ARG A 449 15.12 30.76 -18.44
N LYS A 450 14.18 31.10 -17.57
CA LYS A 450 12.89 31.68 -17.98
C LYS A 450 13.01 33.02 -18.68
N ARG A 451 13.98 33.85 -18.27
CA ARG A 451 14.27 35.12 -18.98
C ARG A 451 14.83 34.88 -20.36
N ILE A 452 15.75 33.93 -20.52
CA ILE A 452 16.30 33.52 -21.81
C ILE A 452 15.18 33.03 -22.74
N ASP A 453 14.28 32.20 -22.24
CA ASP A 453 13.13 31.69 -23.02
C ASP A 453 12.19 32.81 -23.43
N ALA A 454 11.94 33.80 -22.54
CA ALA A 454 11.14 34.97 -22.85
C ALA A 454 11.80 35.84 -23.92
N LEU A 455 13.12 36.05 -23.83
CA LEU A 455 13.87 36.84 -24.83
C LEU A 455 13.92 36.12 -26.19
N ASN A 456 14.06 34.81 -26.22
CA ASN A 456 13.96 34.03 -27.45
C ASN A 456 12.57 34.16 -28.10
N THR A 457 11.50 34.13 -27.30
CA THR A 457 10.14 34.38 -27.82
C THR A 457 9.98 35.78 -28.39
N VAL A 458 10.58 36.80 -27.74
CA VAL A 458 10.59 38.19 -28.26
C VAL A 458 11.34 38.28 -29.60
N LEU A 459 12.47 37.59 -29.73
CA LEU A 459 13.22 37.54 -30.98
C LEU A 459 12.47 36.84 -32.11
N GLU A 460 11.73 35.77 -31.80
CA GLU A 460 10.83 35.09 -32.77
C GLU A 460 9.73 36.04 -33.26
N ILE A 461 9.10 36.79 -32.35
CA ILE A 461 8.08 37.81 -32.72
C ILE A 461 8.69 38.91 -33.58
N ILE A 462 9.88 39.40 -33.24
CA ILE A 462 10.59 40.41 -34.00
C ILE A 462 10.94 39.90 -35.41
N ALA A 463 11.34 38.64 -35.52
CA ALA A 463 11.62 38.02 -36.82
C ALA A 463 10.36 37.94 -37.70
N ASP A 464 9.22 37.57 -37.12
CA ASP A 464 7.95 37.53 -37.82
C ASP A 464 7.47 38.93 -38.24
N GLU A 465 7.64 39.96 -37.39
CA GLU A 465 7.36 41.38 -37.73
C GLU A 465 8.24 41.88 -38.89
N ASN A 466 9.51 41.51 -38.92
CA ASN A 466 10.43 41.82 -40.02
C ASN A 466 9.99 41.21 -41.35
N LEU A 467 9.47 39.98 -41.34
CA LEU A 467 8.94 39.32 -42.55
C LEU A 467 7.73 40.07 -43.15
N VAL A 468 7.00 40.81 -42.34
CA VAL A 468 5.85 41.61 -42.77
C VAL A 468 6.26 43.07 -43.15
N GLY A 469 7.57 43.38 -43.04
CA GLY A 469 8.13 44.68 -43.46
C GLY A 469 8.08 45.79 -42.41
N VAL A 470 8.01 45.47 -41.14
CA VAL A 470 8.13 46.40 -40.01
C VAL A 470 9.61 46.58 -39.68
N GLU A 471 10.11 47.80 -39.61
CA GLU A 471 11.49 48.09 -39.18
C GLU A 471 11.64 47.82 -37.67
N THR A 472 12.40 46.81 -37.31
CA THR A 472 12.59 46.35 -35.92
C THR A 472 14.07 46.21 -35.52
N ASP A 473 15.00 46.69 -36.33
CA ASP A 473 16.46 46.51 -36.16
C ASP A 473 16.96 46.97 -34.78
N ASP A 474 16.49 48.12 -34.28
CA ASP A 474 16.88 48.61 -32.95
C ASP A 474 16.41 47.70 -31.81
N ARG A 475 15.19 47.15 -31.92
CA ARG A 475 14.60 46.24 -30.93
C ARG A 475 15.30 44.89 -30.94
N GLN A 476 15.68 44.42 -32.13
CA GLN A 476 16.42 43.20 -32.30
C GLN A 476 17.80 43.27 -31.63
N GLN A 477 18.57 44.33 -31.89
CA GLN A 477 19.87 44.53 -31.28
C GLN A 477 19.82 44.64 -29.75
N VAL A 478 18.81 45.29 -29.20
CA VAL A 478 18.61 45.35 -27.75
C VAL A 478 18.32 43.96 -27.19
N ALA A 479 17.38 43.21 -27.78
CA ALA A 479 16.99 41.87 -27.31
C ALA A 479 18.15 40.85 -27.44
N GLU A 480 18.92 40.89 -28.51
CA GLU A 480 20.13 40.08 -28.69
C GLU A 480 21.22 40.41 -27.66
N GLY A 481 21.39 41.72 -27.35
CA GLY A 481 22.30 42.15 -26.30
C GLY A 481 21.91 41.68 -24.92
N GLU A 482 20.62 41.76 -24.56
CA GLU A 482 20.10 41.28 -23.30
C GLU A 482 20.18 39.74 -23.23
N LEU A 483 19.86 39.02 -24.30
CA LEU A 483 19.97 37.58 -24.39
C LEU A 483 21.41 37.11 -24.11
N LYS A 484 22.39 37.77 -24.70
CA LYS A 484 23.79 37.41 -24.47
C LYS A 484 24.21 37.64 -23.02
N ILE A 485 23.78 38.72 -22.39
CA ILE A 485 24.08 39.02 -20.99
C ILE A 485 23.47 37.94 -20.08
N GLU A 486 22.21 37.56 -20.33
CA GLU A 486 21.56 36.52 -19.52
C GLU A 486 22.15 35.10 -19.80
N GLN A 487 22.61 34.81 -21.02
CA GLN A 487 23.33 33.59 -21.33
C GLN A 487 24.68 33.50 -20.60
N ASP A 488 25.48 34.56 -20.62
CA ASP A 488 26.75 34.62 -19.90
C ASP A 488 26.52 34.45 -18.38
N ARG A 489 25.49 35.08 -17.84
CA ARG A 489 25.08 34.97 -16.45
C ARG A 489 24.64 33.52 -16.10
N LEU A 490 23.90 32.87 -17.01
CA LEU A 490 23.47 31.46 -16.80
C LEU A 490 24.67 30.54 -16.67
N VAL A 491 25.70 30.72 -17.53
CA VAL A 491 26.92 29.92 -17.48
C VAL A 491 27.63 30.06 -16.13
N GLU A 492 27.74 31.29 -15.60
CA GLU A 492 28.35 31.50 -14.28
C GLU A 492 27.54 30.88 -13.15
N LEU A 493 26.20 31.03 -13.18
CA LEU A 493 25.31 30.43 -12.18
C LEU A 493 25.30 28.90 -12.23
N GLU A 494 25.30 28.29 -13.41
CA GLU A 494 25.36 26.84 -13.57
C GLU A 494 26.72 26.29 -13.16
N ALA A 495 27.81 26.99 -13.42
CA ALA A 495 29.13 26.56 -12.95
C ALA A 495 29.19 26.54 -11.42
N ARG A 496 28.74 27.60 -10.77
CA ARG A 496 28.66 27.69 -9.30
C ARG A 496 27.74 26.61 -8.73
N TRP A 497 26.57 26.39 -9.30
CA TRP A 497 25.64 25.36 -8.85
C TRP A 497 26.21 23.96 -8.98
N ASN A 498 26.93 23.66 -10.08
CA ASN A 498 27.59 22.35 -10.25
C ASN A 498 28.69 22.15 -9.22
N GLU A 499 29.48 23.18 -8.90
CA GLU A 499 30.51 23.13 -7.86
C GLU A 499 29.92 22.88 -6.47
N GLU A 500 28.84 23.63 -6.12
CA GLU A 500 28.07 23.41 -4.88
C GLU A 500 27.54 21.98 -4.79
N ARG A 501 27.00 21.44 -5.89
CA ARG A 501 26.44 20.09 -5.96
C ARG A 501 27.51 19.02 -5.77
N GLU A 502 28.67 19.16 -6.40
CA GLU A 502 29.80 18.22 -6.22
C GLU A 502 30.28 18.21 -4.78
N LEU A 503 30.40 19.35 -4.12
CA LEU A 503 30.78 19.44 -2.71
C LEU A 503 29.74 18.77 -1.82
N VAL A 504 28.44 18.96 -2.07
CA VAL A 504 27.36 18.32 -1.31
C VAL A 504 27.40 16.79 -1.50
N GLU A 505 27.61 16.28 -2.73
CA GLU A 505 27.72 14.84 -3.00
C GLU A 505 28.92 14.23 -2.24
N GLN A 506 30.08 14.90 -2.22
CA GLN A 506 31.26 14.46 -1.46
C GLN A 506 30.99 14.44 0.05
N ILE A 507 30.36 15.49 0.59
CA ILE A 507 29.95 15.56 2.00
C ILE A 507 29.02 14.40 2.37
N LEU A 508 28.03 14.09 1.52
CA LEU A 508 27.09 12.99 1.73
C LEU A 508 27.78 11.63 1.66
N GLU A 509 28.74 11.45 0.75
CA GLU A 509 29.53 10.21 0.64
C GLU A 509 30.41 9.99 1.89
N ILE A 510 31.13 11.01 2.36
CA ILE A 510 31.94 10.92 3.59
C ILE A 510 31.04 10.63 4.79
N ARG A 511 29.89 11.28 4.90
CA ARG A 511 28.91 10.99 5.95
C ARG A 511 28.37 9.56 5.88
N SER A 512 28.13 9.02 4.68
CA SER A 512 27.71 7.63 4.52
C SER A 512 28.78 6.63 4.94
N LYS A 513 30.05 6.91 4.60
CA LYS A 513 31.21 6.12 5.04
C LYS A 513 31.35 6.15 6.57
N LEU A 514 31.21 7.30 7.19
CA LEU A 514 31.23 7.44 8.66
C LEU A 514 30.06 6.73 9.35
N ARG A 515 28.88 6.64 8.70
CA ARG A 515 27.71 5.88 9.20
C ARG A 515 27.83 4.38 9.02
N GLY A 516 28.36 3.90 7.92
CA GLY A 516 28.52 2.45 7.65
C GLY A 516 29.33 1.73 8.72
N HIS A 517 30.01 2.49 9.56
CA HIS A 517 30.91 1.98 10.60
C HIS A 517 30.41 2.25 12.04
N SER A 518 29.38 3.06 12.24
CA SER A 518 28.75 3.24 13.53
C SER A 518 27.27 2.85 13.41
N GLY A 519 26.93 1.62 13.74
CA GLY A 519 25.55 1.12 13.77
C GLY A 519 24.66 1.80 14.81
N LYS A 520 25.03 2.98 15.35
CA LYS A 520 24.26 3.70 16.38
C LYS A 520 24.44 5.20 16.26
N VAL A 521 23.37 5.91 16.53
CA VAL A 521 23.39 7.35 16.79
C VAL A 521 24.20 7.57 18.08
N GLU A 522 25.42 8.09 17.98
CA GLU A 522 26.19 8.53 19.14
C GLU A 522 25.52 9.76 19.72
N GLY A 523 25.10 9.67 20.94
CA GLY A 523 24.68 10.83 21.69
C GLY A 523 23.85 10.55 22.92
N THR A 524 24.24 9.85 23.83
CA THR A 524 24.11 10.04 25.28
C THR A 524 24.60 8.78 25.97
N ASN A 525 25.65 8.85 26.73
CA ASN A 525 26.12 7.82 27.67
C ASN A 525 25.10 7.59 28.82
N SER A 526 23.81 7.46 28.49
CA SER A 526 22.78 7.27 29.50
C SER A 526 22.79 5.83 30.05
N PRO A 527 22.41 5.60 31.29
CA PRO A 527 22.31 4.25 31.87
C PRO A 527 21.35 3.31 31.10
N LEU A 528 20.33 3.88 30.46
CA LEU A 528 19.35 3.15 29.62
C LEU A 528 19.95 2.66 28.28
N GLU A 529 20.84 3.45 27.70
CA GLU A 529 21.55 3.10 26.46
C GLU A 529 22.57 1.97 26.72
N LYS A 530 23.25 2.01 27.87
CA LYS A 530 24.15 0.95 28.33
C LYS A 530 23.42 -0.37 28.65
N ALA A 531 22.19 -0.31 29.14
CA ALA A 531 21.37 -1.49 29.41
C ALA A 531 20.87 -2.12 28.09
N ALA A 532 20.43 -1.32 27.12
CA ALA A 532 20.01 -1.78 25.79
C ALA A 532 21.19 -2.41 25.02
N ASP A 533 22.42 -1.90 25.19
CA ASP A 533 23.63 -2.43 24.58
C ASP A 533 24.07 -3.77 25.17
N GLN A 534 23.80 -4.00 26.43
CA GLN A 534 24.08 -5.29 27.08
C GLN A 534 23.07 -6.37 26.65
N GLU A 535 21.81 -6.03 26.48
CA GLU A 535 20.78 -6.97 25.98
C GLU A 535 20.97 -7.32 24.50
N ALA A 536 21.33 -6.35 23.64
CA ALA A 536 21.61 -6.61 22.23
C ALA A 536 22.78 -7.57 22.01
N LYS A 537 23.81 -7.54 22.87
CA LYS A 537 24.95 -8.46 22.82
C LYS A 537 24.57 -9.90 23.24
N HIS A 538 23.55 -10.09 24.05
CA HIS A 538 23.09 -11.42 24.46
C HIS A 538 22.20 -12.11 23.39
N VAL A 539 21.53 -11.35 22.54
CA VAL A 539 20.66 -11.90 21.47
C VAL A 539 21.47 -12.33 20.24
N THR A 540 22.65 -11.76 20.00
CA THR A 540 23.46 -12.05 18.79
C THR A 540 24.21 -13.39 18.84
N ILE A 541 24.18 -14.14 19.95
CA ILE A 541 24.94 -15.40 20.11
C ILE A 541 24.12 -16.67 19.76
N GLN A 542 22.82 -16.59 19.48
CA GLN A 542 21.99 -17.81 19.29
C GLN A 542 21.30 -18.01 17.94
N THR A 543 21.50 -17.15 16.93
CA THR A 543 20.96 -17.43 15.60
C THR A 543 21.93 -16.94 14.53
N ALA A 544 22.81 -17.84 14.07
CA ALA A 544 23.60 -17.62 12.89
C ALA A 544 23.68 -18.86 12.02
N GLU A 545 23.04 -18.84 10.88
CA GLU A 545 23.63 -19.32 9.63
C GLU A 545 23.38 -18.27 8.54
N PRO A 546 24.38 -17.99 7.68
CA PRO A 546 24.43 -16.79 6.88
C PRO A 546 23.89 -17.02 5.47
N SER A 547 22.96 -16.20 5.02
CA SER A 547 22.74 -15.98 3.59
C SER A 547 23.57 -14.76 3.15
N SER A 548 24.46 -15.02 2.24
CA SER A 548 25.40 -14.14 1.57
C SER A 548 24.71 -13.00 0.82
N GLU A 549 25.28 -11.83 0.96
CA GLU A 549 25.48 -10.69 0.09
C GLU A 549 25.10 -9.35 0.74
N GLU A 550 25.91 -8.91 1.69
CA GLU A 550 26.15 -7.49 1.93
C GLU A 550 27.63 -7.29 2.25
N GLY A 551 28.24 -6.35 1.52
CA GLY A 551 29.67 -6.10 1.55
C GLY A 551 30.23 -5.87 2.95
N SER A 552 31.21 -6.65 3.31
CA SER A 552 32.00 -6.55 4.53
C SER A 552 32.74 -5.20 4.58
N ALA A 553 32.16 -4.21 5.24
CA ALA A 553 32.88 -3.01 5.63
C ALA A 553 33.74 -3.34 6.86
N GLN A 554 35.07 -3.33 6.68
CA GLN A 554 36.03 -3.47 7.78
C GLN A 554 35.94 -2.25 8.72
N PRO A 555 36.13 -2.39 10.04
CA PRO A 555 36.12 -1.26 10.97
C PRO A 555 37.22 -0.26 10.59
N VAL A 556 36.85 0.99 10.36
CA VAL A 556 37.79 2.09 10.08
C VAL A 556 38.61 2.33 11.32
N ASP A 557 39.94 2.28 11.18
CA ASP A 557 40.88 2.59 12.23
C ASP A 557 40.69 4.03 12.74
N GLY A 558 40.91 4.27 14.00
CA GLY A 558 40.67 5.59 14.63
C GLY A 558 41.37 6.76 13.90
N GLU A 559 42.50 6.52 13.24
CA GLU A 559 43.21 7.50 12.41
C GLU A 559 42.44 7.81 11.10
N GLN A 560 41.85 6.81 10.46
CA GLN A 560 41.04 7.02 9.26
C GLN A 560 39.73 7.80 9.55
N ARG A 561 39.13 7.57 10.72
CA ARG A 561 37.97 8.34 11.17
C ARG A 561 38.29 9.81 11.41
N GLN A 562 39.45 10.11 12.02
CA GLN A 562 39.91 11.49 12.22
C GLN A 562 40.20 12.19 10.89
N SER A 563 40.81 11.49 9.93
CA SER A 563 41.07 12.00 8.58
C SER A 563 39.77 12.36 7.85
N LEU A 564 38.75 11.47 7.90
CA LEU A 564 37.45 11.72 7.29
C LEU A 564 36.67 12.88 7.95
N LEU A 565 36.84 13.07 9.27
CA LEU A 565 36.25 14.21 9.98
C LEU A 565 36.94 15.53 9.65
N GLU A 566 38.25 15.55 9.42
CA GLU A 566 38.98 16.73 8.98
C GLU A 566 38.64 17.10 7.55
N GLU A 567 38.53 16.11 6.67
CA GLU A 567 38.09 16.29 5.28
C GLU A 567 36.65 16.84 5.21
N LEU A 568 35.75 16.30 6.02
CA LEU A 568 34.38 16.79 6.13
C LEU A 568 34.32 18.26 6.59
N LYS A 569 35.14 18.66 7.56
CA LYS A 569 35.25 20.06 8.01
C LYS A 569 35.79 20.97 6.91
N GLN A 570 36.76 20.52 6.14
CA GLN A 570 37.31 21.30 5.01
C GLN A 570 36.26 21.50 3.92
N LEU A 571 35.54 20.45 3.51
CA LEU A 571 34.48 20.54 2.52
C LEU A 571 33.32 21.44 2.98
N GLN A 572 32.96 21.37 4.27
CA GLN A 572 31.96 22.26 4.86
C GLN A 572 32.40 23.72 4.85
N SER A 573 33.69 24.00 5.12
CA SER A 573 34.20 25.38 5.05
C SER A 573 34.27 25.90 3.62
N GLN A 574 34.59 25.04 2.65
CA GLN A 574 34.55 25.38 1.22
C GLN A 574 33.14 25.71 0.76
N LEU A 575 32.17 24.85 1.11
CA LEU A 575 30.75 25.08 0.78
C LEU A 575 30.19 26.37 1.42
N HIS A 576 30.71 26.75 2.58
CA HIS A 576 30.28 28.00 3.25
C HIS A 576 30.95 29.24 2.69
N ALA A 577 32.05 29.08 1.95
CA ALA A 577 32.77 30.18 1.30
C ALA A 577 32.26 30.51 -0.14
N LEU A 578 31.59 29.53 -0.77
CA LEU A 578 30.82 29.68 -2.02
C LEU A 578 29.49 30.41 -1.76
#